data_c3706bcec4015f11ea0f104cc42502d5
#
_entry.id   c3706bcec4015f11ea0f104cc42502d5
#
_cell.length_a   1.000
_cell.length_b   1.000
_cell.length_c   1.000
_cell.angle_alpha   90.00
_cell.angle_beta   90.00
_cell.angle_gamma   90.00
#
_symmetry.space_group_name_H-M   'P 1'
#
loop_
_entity.id
_entity.type
_entity.pdbx_description
1 polymer ?
#
loop_
_entity_poly.entity_id
_entity_poly.type
_entity_poly.pdbx_seq_one_letter_code
_entity_poly.pdbx_strand_id
1 'polypeptide(L)'
;QAQSVAALIKGFSSFRNDIIVGGVILNNISSKRHETLIVDEVSKSKVPILGIIPRSKELTIPERHLGLVQAEDLSNLQQVISSLGILIEENCDLQAIAGIARNSFPSHSNLQSMNPPAQRIAIARDNAFTFTYSHLIEGWKKQGAEISFFSPLNDEPPSKRDDMAWLPGGYPELYLGHLSECKNFKDGLINFCKHKPVHGECG
;
A
#
# COMPACT_ATOMS: atom_id res chain seq x y z
N GLN A 1 -7.31 5.45 -24.88
CA GLN A 1 -8.76 5.11 -24.86
C GLN A 1 -9.61 6.36 -24.56
N ALA A 2 -9.52 7.40 -25.42
CA ALA A 2 -10.19 8.67 -25.13
C ALA A 2 -11.72 8.55 -25.09
N GLN A 3 -12.33 7.79 -26.00
CA GLN A 3 -13.78 7.71 -26.14
C GLN A 3 -14.48 6.83 -25.09
N SER A 4 -13.79 5.85 -24.51
CA SER A 4 -14.37 4.95 -23.48
C SER A 4 -14.46 5.57 -22.09
N VAL A 5 -13.77 6.69 -21.83
CA VAL A 5 -13.75 7.34 -20.50
C VAL A 5 -15.15 7.79 -20.08
N ALA A 6 -15.91 8.40 -20.97
CA ALA A 6 -17.28 8.83 -20.69
C ALA A 6 -18.20 7.65 -20.35
N ALA A 7 -18.03 6.50 -21.02
CA ALA A 7 -18.79 5.28 -20.73
C ALA A 7 -18.44 4.72 -19.34
N LEU A 8 -17.15 4.74 -18.95
CA LEU A 8 -16.70 4.34 -17.62
C LEU A 8 -17.31 5.25 -16.55
N ILE A 9 -17.22 6.56 -16.70
CA ILE A 9 -17.78 7.53 -15.75
C ILE A 9 -19.30 7.30 -15.62
N LYS A 10 -20.01 7.15 -16.73
CA LYS A 10 -21.45 6.86 -16.71
C LYS A 10 -21.74 5.53 -16.00
N GLY A 11 -20.96 4.49 -16.28
CA GLY A 11 -21.10 3.19 -15.63
C GLY A 11 -20.99 3.30 -14.11
N PHE A 12 -19.90 3.91 -13.62
CA PHE A 12 -19.70 4.11 -12.17
C PHE A 12 -20.77 5.00 -11.53
N SER A 13 -21.20 6.07 -12.22
CA SER A 13 -22.20 7.01 -11.68
C SER A 13 -23.62 6.43 -11.61
N SER A 14 -23.93 5.41 -12.44
CA SER A 14 -25.27 4.82 -12.53
C SER A 14 -25.39 3.41 -11.98
N PHE A 15 -24.27 2.77 -11.65
CA PHE A 15 -24.26 1.37 -11.19
C PHE A 15 -24.88 1.20 -9.81
N ARG A 16 -24.72 2.21 -8.94
CA ARG A 16 -25.31 2.25 -7.60
C ARG A 16 -25.85 3.62 -7.29
N ASN A 17 -27.08 3.68 -6.80
CA ASN A 17 -27.77 4.94 -6.47
C ASN A 17 -27.26 5.60 -5.16
N ASP A 18 -26.56 4.85 -4.32
CA ASP A 18 -25.98 5.31 -3.05
C ASP A 18 -24.54 5.83 -3.19
N ILE A 19 -23.98 5.80 -4.40
CA ILE A 19 -22.62 6.31 -4.69
C ILE A 19 -22.73 7.58 -5.54
N ILE A 20 -22.02 8.62 -5.12
CA ILE A 20 -21.92 9.88 -5.84
C ILE A 20 -20.51 10.00 -6.39
N VAL A 21 -20.35 10.05 -7.71
CA VAL A 21 -19.09 10.40 -8.36
C VAL A 21 -19.00 11.92 -8.38
N GLY A 22 -18.26 12.48 -7.41
CA GLY A 22 -18.16 13.93 -7.21
C GLY A 22 -17.27 14.64 -8.23
N GLY A 23 -16.38 13.90 -8.89
CA GLY A 23 -15.47 14.43 -9.91
C GLY A 23 -14.52 13.37 -10.46
N VAL A 24 -13.75 13.72 -11.48
CA VAL A 24 -12.74 12.83 -12.07
C VAL A 24 -11.41 13.56 -12.21
N ILE A 25 -10.33 12.82 -12.04
CA ILE A 25 -8.97 13.25 -12.35
C ILE A 25 -8.48 12.40 -13.53
N LEU A 26 -8.12 13.07 -14.61
CA LEU A 26 -7.60 12.45 -15.82
C LEU A 26 -6.09 12.26 -15.68
N ASN A 27 -5.64 11.04 -15.47
CA ASN A 27 -4.24 10.73 -15.23
C ASN A 27 -3.55 10.21 -16.50
N ASN A 28 -2.25 10.45 -16.59
CA ASN A 28 -1.37 9.93 -17.64
C ASN A 28 -1.74 10.43 -19.05
N ILE A 29 -2.06 11.72 -19.17
CA ILE A 29 -2.41 12.36 -20.43
C ILE A 29 -1.17 12.57 -21.29
N SER A 30 -1.15 11.97 -22.47
CA SER A 30 0.06 11.88 -23.32
C SER A 30 0.30 13.06 -24.23
N SER A 31 -0.72 13.87 -24.53
CA SER A 31 -0.61 15.02 -25.44
C SER A 31 -1.83 15.94 -25.34
N LYS A 32 -1.72 17.16 -25.83
CA LYS A 32 -2.84 18.12 -25.88
C LYS A 32 -4.03 17.61 -26.70
N ARG A 33 -3.76 16.92 -27.81
CA ARG A 33 -4.83 16.27 -28.60
C ARG A 33 -5.55 15.19 -27.80
N HIS A 34 -4.80 14.37 -27.03
CA HIS A 34 -5.39 13.34 -26.16
C HIS A 34 -6.26 13.97 -25.07
N GLU A 35 -5.79 15.03 -24.46
CA GLU A 35 -6.54 15.85 -23.49
C GLU A 35 -7.85 16.35 -24.07
N THR A 36 -7.80 17.08 -25.21
CA THR A 36 -9.00 17.64 -25.87
C THR A 36 -10.04 16.56 -26.13
N LEU A 37 -9.64 15.43 -26.71
CA LEU A 37 -10.56 14.33 -27.02
C LEU A 37 -11.23 13.74 -25.77
N ILE A 38 -10.52 13.63 -24.65
CA ILE A 38 -11.08 13.11 -23.41
C ILE A 38 -12.00 14.15 -22.75
N VAL A 39 -11.56 15.40 -22.67
CA VAL A 39 -12.33 16.50 -22.08
C VAL A 39 -13.65 16.68 -22.80
N ASP A 40 -13.66 16.66 -24.13
CA ASP A 40 -14.88 16.76 -24.94
C ASP A 40 -15.87 15.62 -24.64
N GLU A 41 -15.38 14.40 -24.42
CA GLU A 41 -16.24 13.27 -24.08
C GLU A 41 -16.73 13.33 -22.62
N VAL A 42 -15.85 13.67 -21.68
CA VAL A 42 -16.19 13.76 -20.25
C VAL A 42 -17.18 14.89 -19.99
N SER A 43 -17.09 16.02 -20.69
CA SER A 43 -18.00 17.15 -20.53
C SER A 43 -19.47 16.80 -20.78
N LYS A 44 -19.75 15.73 -21.52
CA LYS A 44 -21.10 15.21 -21.76
C LYS A 44 -21.69 14.49 -20.53
N SER A 45 -20.87 14.12 -19.56
CA SER A 45 -21.27 13.30 -18.40
C SER A 45 -21.82 14.08 -17.20
N LYS A 46 -21.74 15.41 -17.18
CA LYS A 46 -22.04 16.29 -16.04
C LYS A 46 -21.16 16.09 -14.81
N VAL A 47 -20.17 15.20 -14.86
CA VAL A 47 -19.19 14.99 -13.77
C VAL A 47 -18.02 15.95 -14.00
N PRO A 48 -17.67 16.80 -13.00
CA PRO A 48 -16.60 17.78 -13.18
C PRO A 48 -15.23 17.11 -13.30
N ILE A 49 -14.36 17.68 -14.15
CA ILE A 49 -12.95 17.33 -14.22
C ILE A 49 -12.23 18.17 -13.16
N LEU A 50 -11.64 17.52 -12.19
CA LEU A 50 -10.94 18.13 -11.04
C LEU A 50 -9.42 18.16 -11.22
N GLY A 51 -8.91 17.53 -12.25
CA GLY A 51 -7.50 17.56 -12.59
C GLY A 51 -7.19 16.87 -13.90
N ILE A 52 -6.10 17.31 -14.54
CA ILE A 52 -5.58 16.74 -15.78
C ILE A 52 -4.06 16.58 -15.63
N ILE A 53 -3.63 15.38 -15.26
CA ILE A 53 -2.23 15.08 -14.96
C ILE A 53 -1.54 14.57 -16.22
N PRO A 54 -0.55 15.29 -16.74
CA PRO A 54 0.21 14.86 -17.91
C PRO A 54 1.08 13.65 -17.59
N ARG A 55 1.43 12.89 -18.62
CA ARG A 55 2.43 11.83 -18.52
C ARG A 55 3.79 12.45 -18.24
N SER A 56 4.39 12.12 -17.10
CA SER A 56 5.77 12.48 -16.76
C SER A 56 6.65 11.24 -16.81
N LYS A 57 7.75 11.29 -17.58
CA LYS A 57 8.76 10.25 -17.58
C LYS A 57 9.68 10.33 -16.37
N GLU A 58 9.83 11.52 -15.81
CA GLU A 58 10.71 11.81 -14.68
C GLU A 58 10.13 11.31 -13.35
N LEU A 59 8.81 11.11 -13.31
CA LEU A 59 8.07 10.64 -12.13
C LEU A 59 7.61 9.18 -12.25
N THR A 60 8.28 8.40 -13.08
CA THR A 60 7.99 6.97 -13.19
C THR A 60 8.63 6.24 -12.02
N ILE A 61 7.81 5.67 -11.14
CA ILE A 61 8.28 4.77 -10.09
C ILE A 61 8.70 3.46 -10.76
N PRO A 62 9.92 2.97 -10.52
CA PRO A 62 10.37 1.70 -11.09
C PRO A 62 9.43 0.54 -10.73
N GLU A 63 9.21 -0.36 -11.67
CA GLU A 63 8.42 -1.57 -11.46
C GLU A 63 9.36 -2.76 -11.24
N ARG A 64 8.93 -3.70 -10.40
CA ARG A 64 9.53 -5.03 -10.22
C ARG A 64 8.58 -6.11 -10.74
N HIS A 65 9.04 -7.35 -10.82
CA HIS A 65 8.27 -8.47 -11.34
C HIS A 65 6.90 -8.67 -10.66
N LEU A 66 6.80 -8.36 -9.37
CA LEU A 66 5.58 -8.52 -8.57
C LEU A 66 4.97 -7.19 -8.11
N GLY A 67 5.42 -6.07 -8.65
CA GLY A 67 4.87 -4.77 -8.30
C GLY A 67 5.90 -3.64 -8.33
N LEU A 68 5.60 -2.57 -7.59
CA LEU A 68 6.48 -1.40 -7.51
C LEU A 68 7.68 -1.66 -6.60
N VAL A 69 8.77 -0.93 -6.82
CA VAL A 69 9.90 -0.85 -5.91
C VAL A 69 9.40 -0.28 -4.58
N GLN A 70 9.84 -0.86 -3.46
CA GLN A 70 9.46 -0.39 -2.13
C GLN A 70 9.99 1.02 -1.85
N ALA A 71 9.30 1.76 -1.00
CA ALA A 71 9.68 3.12 -0.65
C ALA A 71 11.09 3.18 -0.04
N GLU A 72 11.45 2.20 0.79
CA GLU A 72 12.75 2.07 1.44
C GLU A 72 13.90 1.85 0.43
N ASP A 73 13.60 1.28 -0.73
CA ASP A 73 14.59 1.00 -1.79
C ASP A 73 14.81 2.21 -2.72
N LEU A 74 14.01 3.26 -2.58
CA LEU A 74 14.14 4.49 -3.37
C LEU A 74 15.07 5.48 -2.68
N SER A 75 16.30 5.60 -3.15
CA SER A 75 17.29 6.53 -2.59
C SER A 75 16.88 8.00 -2.66
N ASN A 76 15.95 8.34 -3.57
CA ASN A 76 15.44 9.69 -3.81
C ASN A 76 13.95 9.85 -3.46
N LEU A 77 13.41 9.01 -2.58
CA LEU A 77 11.97 8.98 -2.25
C LEU A 77 11.40 10.37 -1.92
N GLN A 78 12.08 11.14 -1.07
CA GLN A 78 11.61 12.47 -0.66
C GLN A 78 11.52 13.44 -1.84
N GLN A 79 12.47 13.35 -2.76
CA GLN A 79 12.46 14.17 -3.97
C GLN A 79 11.31 13.78 -4.91
N VAL A 80 11.06 12.47 -5.07
CA VAL A 80 9.93 11.96 -5.85
C VAL A 80 8.60 12.44 -5.25
N ILE A 81 8.42 12.33 -3.93
CA ILE A 81 7.21 12.81 -3.24
C ILE A 81 7.01 14.30 -3.45
N SER A 82 8.07 15.10 -3.31
CA SER A 82 7.99 16.55 -3.51
C SER A 82 7.61 16.90 -4.95
N SER A 83 8.22 16.24 -5.94
CA SER A 83 7.91 16.46 -7.36
C SER A 83 6.49 16.04 -7.72
N LEU A 84 6.00 14.93 -7.15
CA LEU A 84 4.60 14.50 -7.30
C LEU A 84 3.64 15.51 -6.66
N GLY A 85 3.99 16.07 -5.49
CA GLY A 85 3.21 17.12 -4.82
C GLY A 85 3.03 18.35 -5.70
N ILE A 86 4.11 18.85 -6.28
CA ILE A 86 4.10 19.99 -7.22
C ILE A 86 3.24 19.66 -8.45
N LEU A 87 3.43 18.47 -9.04
CA LEU A 87 2.65 18.05 -10.21
C LEU A 87 1.14 18.05 -9.92
N ILE A 88 0.72 17.59 -8.77
CA ILE A 88 -0.69 17.58 -8.35
C ILE A 88 -1.19 19.00 -8.11
N GLU A 89 -0.41 19.84 -7.43
CA GLU A 89 -0.78 21.23 -7.14
C GLU A 89 -0.99 22.04 -8.43
N GLU A 90 -0.14 21.84 -9.43
CA GLU A 90 -0.20 22.56 -10.70
C GLU A 90 -1.32 22.06 -11.64
N ASN A 91 -1.76 20.80 -11.48
CA ASN A 91 -2.64 20.14 -12.44
C ASN A 91 -4.01 19.72 -11.88
N CYS A 92 -4.29 19.98 -10.61
CA CYS A 92 -5.56 19.64 -9.96
C CYS A 92 -6.14 20.81 -9.19
N ASP A 93 -7.47 20.92 -9.22
CA ASP A 93 -8.21 21.87 -8.36
C ASP A 93 -8.36 21.28 -6.95
N LEU A 94 -7.36 21.51 -6.10
CA LEU A 94 -7.33 21.00 -4.73
C LEU A 94 -8.47 21.56 -3.87
N GLN A 95 -8.93 22.79 -4.15
CA GLN A 95 -10.04 23.39 -3.40
C GLN A 95 -11.36 22.70 -3.76
N ALA A 96 -11.61 22.46 -5.03
CA ALA A 96 -12.78 21.71 -5.46
C ALA A 96 -12.77 20.26 -4.93
N ILE A 97 -11.61 19.59 -4.95
CA ILE A 97 -11.43 18.25 -4.38
C ILE A 97 -11.78 18.25 -2.88
N ALA A 98 -11.23 19.19 -2.12
CA ALA A 98 -11.54 19.33 -0.70
C ALA A 98 -13.03 19.67 -0.46
N GLY A 99 -13.63 20.48 -1.34
CA GLY A 99 -15.02 20.87 -1.24
C GLY A 99 -16.03 19.73 -1.46
N ILE A 100 -15.68 18.72 -2.23
CA ILE A 100 -16.51 17.51 -2.42
C ILE A 100 -16.25 16.43 -1.37
N ALA A 101 -15.13 16.51 -0.65
CA ALA A 101 -14.83 15.59 0.43
C ALA A 101 -15.89 15.74 1.55
N ARG A 102 -16.50 14.63 1.93
CA ARG A 102 -17.47 14.58 3.01
C ARG A 102 -16.90 13.75 4.14
N ASN A 103 -17.08 14.23 5.36
CA ASN A 103 -16.80 13.44 6.56
C ASN A 103 -17.84 12.31 6.65
N SER A 104 -17.51 11.16 6.10
CA SER A 104 -18.23 9.92 6.39
C SER A 104 -17.52 9.20 7.52
N PHE A 105 -17.59 9.75 8.73
CA PHE A 105 -17.23 8.93 9.89
C PHE A 105 -18.35 7.90 10.04
N PRO A 106 -18.03 6.60 9.97
CA PRO A 106 -19.00 5.60 10.38
C PRO A 106 -19.37 5.94 11.82
N SER A 107 -20.64 6.26 12.05
CA SER A 107 -21.17 6.49 13.39
C SER A 107 -20.79 5.26 14.21
N HIS A 108 -19.81 5.42 15.13
CA HIS A 108 -19.41 4.45 16.14
C HIS A 108 -19.58 2.98 15.70
N SER A 109 -18.97 2.58 14.61
CA SER A 109 -18.72 1.16 14.42
C SER A 109 -17.77 0.76 15.56
N ASN A 110 -18.23 -0.10 16.45
CA ASN A 110 -17.34 -0.89 17.27
C ASN A 110 -16.44 -1.64 16.30
N LEU A 111 -15.37 -1.00 15.87
CA LEU A 111 -14.29 -1.67 15.16
C LEU A 111 -13.81 -2.72 16.16
N GLN A 112 -14.30 -3.95 16.00
CA GLN A 112 -13.78 -5.06 16.76
C GLN A 112 -12.31 -5.16 16.37
N SER A 113 -11.46 -4.71 17.26
CA SER A 113 -10.03 -4.90 17.07
C SER A 113 -9.78 -6.40 17.07
N MET A 114 -9.05 -6.86 16.05
CA MET A 114 -8.66 -8.27 15.96
C MET A 114 -7.83 -8.64 17.21
N ASN A 115 -8.26 -9.66 17.92
CA ASN A 115 -7.53 -10.13 19.09
C ASN A 115 -6.10 -10.57 18.71
N PRO A 116 -5.11 -10.30 19.55
CA PRO A 116 -3.76 -10.80 19.31
C PRO A 116 -3.76 -12.34 19.28
N PRO A 117 -3.05 -12.95 18.32
CA PRO A 117 -2.99 -14.41 18.21
C PRO A 117 -2.18 -15.08 19.32
N ALA A 118 -1.35 -14.31 20.02
CA ALA A 118 -0.56 -14.75 21.17
C ALA A 118 -0.22 -13.56 22.08
N GLN A 119 0.26 -13.83 23.30
CA GLN A 119 0.67 -12.78 24.22
C GLN A 119 1.99 -12.14 23.81
N ARG A 120 2.97 -12.94 23.36
CA ARG A 120 4.28 -12.47 22.88
C ARG A 120 4.47 -12.93 21.45
N ILE A 121 4.59 -11.97 20.55
CA ILE A 121 4.64 -12.20 19.10
C ILE A 121 5.97 -11.68 18.57
N ALA A 122 6.80 -12.59 18.02
CA ALA A 122 7.99 -12.22 17.27
C ALA A 122 7.61 -12.00 15.80
N ILE A 123 7.95 -10.84 15.23
CA ILE A 123 7.66 -10.50 13.84
C ILE A 123 8.98 -10.36 13.08
N ALA A 124 9.14 -11.11 11.99
CA ALA A 124 10.26 -10.90 11.08
C ALA A 124 10.14 -9.54 10.42
N ARG A 125 11.23 -8.76 10.43
CA ARG A 125 11.23 -7.41 9.87
C ARG A 125 12.63 -7.03 9.41
N ASP A 126 12.81 -7.01 8.11
CA ASP A 126 13.98 -6.50 7.39
C ASP A 126 13.61 -6.28 5.91
N ASN A 127 14.59 -6.07 5.03
CA ASN A 127 14.34 -5.81 3.62
C ASN A 127 13.73 -7.00 2.86
N ALA A 128 13.78 -8.22 3.40
CA ALA A 128 13.12 -9.38 2.84
C ALA A 128 11.67 -9.53 3.35
N PHE A 129 11.36 -9.03 4.56
CA PHE A 129 10.08 -9.18 5.25
C PHE A 129 9.51 -7.81 5.64
N THR A 130 8.90 -7.11 4.67
CA THR A 130 8.51 -5.69 4.82
C THR A 130 7.01 -5.46 4.92
N PHE A 131 6.17 -6.44 4.52
CA PHE A 131 4.72 -6.23 4.44
C PHE A 131 4.03 -6.37 5.80
N THR A 132 4.44 -5.52 6.75
CA THR A 132 3.83 -5.46 8.07
C THR A 132 2.67 -4.48 8.10
N TYR A 133 1.61 -4.84 8.80
CA TYR A 133 0.41 -4.02 8.96
C TYR A 133 0.45 -3.26 10.28
N SER A 134 0.84 -1.99 10.25
CA SER A 134 0.98 -1.16 11.46
C SER A 134 -0.30 -1.13 12.30
N HIS A 135 -1.48 -1.08 11.68
CA HIS A 135 -2.75 -1.08 12.40
C HIS A 135 -3.02 -2.37 13.19
N LEU A 136 -2.57 -3.54 12.69
CA LEU A 136 -2.65 -4.81 13.45
C LEU A 136 -1.70 -4.79 14.64
N ILE A 137 -0.44 -4.41 14.40
CA ILE A 137 0.60 -4.34 15.44
C ILE A 137 0.16 -3.39 16.56
N GLU A 138 -0.32 -2.19 16.20
CA GLU A 138 -0.83 -1.22 17.18
C GLU A 138 -2.08 -1.72 17.90
N GLY A 139 -2.99 -2.37 17.18
CA GLY A 139 -4.20 -2.96 17.73
C GLY A 139 -3.88 -4.04 18.77
N TRP A 140 -2.93 -4.93 18.48
CA TRP A 140 -2.48 -5.97 19.39
C TRP A 140 -1.76 -5.42 20.63
N LYS A 141 -0.87 -4.41 20.44
CA LYS A 141 -0.22 -3.71 21.56
C LYS A 141 -1.23 -3.05 22.49
N LYS A 142 -2.26 -2.39 21.94
CA LYS A 142 -3.34 -1.78 22.74
C LYS A 142 -4.12 -2.80 23.54
N GLN A 143 -4.17 -4.06 23.12
CA GLN A 143 -4.79 -5.18 23.83
C GLN A 143 -3.82 -5.91 24.76
N GLY A 144 -2.60 -5.39 24.93
CA GLY A 144 -1.62 -5.90 25.89
C GLY A 144 -0.65 -6.94 25.34
N ALA A 145 -0.66 -7.22 24.02
CA ALA A 145 0.35 -8.10 23.44
C ALA A 145 1.73 -7.44 23.41
N GLU A 146 2.74 -8.23 23.67
CA GLU A 146 4.15 -7.84 23.54
C GLU A 146 4.64 -8.19 22.14
N ILE A 147 5.15 -7.19 21.42
CA ILE A 147 5.67 -7.37 20.05
C ILE A 147 7.18 -7.20 20.05
N SER A 148 7.89 -8.21 19.60
CA SER A 148 9.32 -8.18 19.31
C SER A 148 9.57 -8.27 17.83
N PHE A 149 10.71 -7.77 17.36
CA PHE A 149 11.14 -7.89 15.96
C PHE A 149 12.46 -8.66 15.91
N PHE A 150 12.65 -9.42 14.84
CA PHE A 150 13.90 -10.09 14.51
C PHE A 150 14.18 -9.99 13.01
N SER A 151 15.45 -10.05 12.63
CA SER A 151 15.89 -9.93 11.23
C SER A 151 16.44 -11.25 10.71
N PRO A 152 15.70 -11.97 9.86
CA PRO A 152 16.22 -13.13 9.14
C PRO A 152 17.50 -12.85 8.35
N LEU A 153 17.62 -11.67 7.73
CA LEU A 153 18.83 -11.28 6.99
C LEU A 153 20.06 -11.06 7.89
N ASN A 154 19.86 -10.72 9.17
CA ASN A 154 20.93 -10.64 10.17
C ASN A 154 21.18 -11.99 10.86
N ASP A 155 20.64 -13.08 10.30
CA ASP A 155 20.74 -14.43 10.86
C ASP A 155 20.14 -14.55 12.27
N GLU A 156 19.09 -13.75 12.60
CA GLU A 156 18.41 -13.72 13.89
C GLU A 156 17.18 -14.64 13.86
N PRO A 157 17.06 -15.62 14.75
CA PRO A 157 15.83 -16.39 14.95
C PRO A 157 14.84 -15.67 15.88
N PRO A 158 13.56 -16.09 15.91
CA PRO A 158 12.62 -15.65 16.94
C PRO A 158 13.12 -16.06 18.33
N SER A 159 12.85 -15.22 19.33
CA SER A 159 13.29 -15.50 20.70
C SER A 159 12.53 -16.70 21.29
N LYS A 160 13.23 -17.49 22.10
CA LYS A 160 12.61 -18.59 22.85
C LYS A 160 11.52 -18.12 23.84
N ARG A 161 11.47 -16.83 24.17
CA ARG A 161 10.47 -16.25 25.07
C ARG A 161 9.15 -15.94 24.34
N ASP A 162 9.19 -15.76 23.02
CA ASP A 162 7.98 -15.44 22.25
C ASP A 162 7.07 -16.67 22.17
N ASP A 163 5.77 -16.44 22.10
CA ASP A 163 4.76 -17.50 22.09
C ASP A 163 4.37 -17.86 20.64
N MET A 164 4.61 -16.95 19.68
CA MET A 164 4.35 -17.12 18.27
C MET A 164 5.40 -16.36 17.46
N ALA A 165 5.73 -16.88 16.28
CA ALA A 165 6.51 -16.15 15.27
C ALA A 165 5.65 -15.86 14.03
N TRP A 166 5.79 -14.65 13.49
CA TRP A 166 5.13 -14.23 12.27
C TRP A 166 6.20 -13.78 11.24
N LEU A 167 6.17 -14.42 10.07
CA LEU A 167 6.94 -14.03 8.89
C LEU A 167 5.97 -13.36 7.91
N PRO A 168 5.88 -12.02 7.90
CA PRO A 168 5.03 -11.31 6.97
C PRO A 168 5.54 -11.47 5.54
N GLY A 169 4.72 -11.09 4.57
CA GLY A 169 5.13 -11.01 3.18
C GLY A 169 6.24 -10.00 2.94
N GLY A 170 6.78 -10.00 1.75
CA GLY A 170 7.88 -9.13 1.30
C GLY A 170 8.44 -9.60 -0.02
N TYR A 171 9.75 -9.45 -0.17
CA TYR A 171 10.49 -9.92 -1.35
C TYR A 171 11.65 -10.83 -0.95
N PRO A 172 11.41 -11.94 -0.20
CA PRO A 172 12.46 -12.85 0.22
C PRO A 172 13.22 -13.48 -0.96
N GLU A 173 12.56 -13.60 -2.13
CA GLU A 173 13.19 -14.12 -3.35
C GLU A 173 14.37 -13.27 -3.85
N LEU A 174 14.41 -11.98 -3.52
CA LEU A 174 15.54 -11.10 -3.85
C LEU A 174 16.77 -11.39 -2.98
N TYR A 175 16.60 -12.08 -1.87
CA TYR A 175 17.62 -12.35 -0.86
C TYR A 175 17.88 -13.84 -0.66
N LEU A 176 17.44 -14.71 -1.61
CA LEU A 176 17.54 -16.17 -1.47
C LEU A 176 18.98 -16.65 -1.18
N GLY A 177 19.98 -16.11 -1.89
CA GLY A 177 21.39 -16.46 -1.66
C GLY A 177 21.79 -16.17 -0.21
N HIS A 178 21.52 -14.98 0.26
CA HIS A 178 21.86 -14.55 1.62
C HIS A 178 21.09 -15.36 2.68
N LEU A 179 19.76 -15.47 2.54
CA LEU A 179 18.91 -16.25 3.45
C LEU A 179 19.33 -17.73 3.52
N SER A 180 19.86 -18.28 2.41
CA SER A 180 20.37 -19.66 2.38
C SER A 180 21.58 -19.86 3.30
N GLU A 181 22.35 -18.83 3.59
CA GLU A 181 23.53 -18.82 4.45
C GLU A 181 23.18 -18.55 5.93
N CYS A 182 21.99 -17.99 6.21
CA CYS A 182 21.51 -17.66 7.56
C CYS A 182 21.15 -18.93 8.36
N LYS A 183 22.15 -19.60 8.90
CA LYS A 183 22.00 -20.90 9.60
C LYS A 183 21.30 -20.76 10.96
N ASN A 184 21.65 -19.73 11.74
CA ASN A 184 21.06 -19.53 13.07
C ASN A 184 19.56 -19.22 12.94
N PHE A 185 19.17 -18.40 11.98
CA PHE A 185 17.78 -18.12 11.67
C PHE A 185 17.02 -19.41 11.33
N LYS A 186 17.53 -20.19 10.35
CA LYS A 186 16.86 -21.42 9.88
C LYS A 186 16.74 -22.46 10.99
N ASP A 187 17.83 -22.77 11.67
CA ASP A 187 17.85 -23.77 12.73
C ASP A 187 16.99 -23.33 13.93
N GLY A 188 17.07 -22.04 14.26
CA GLY A 188 16.26 -21.43 15.31
C GLY A 188 14.77 -21.45 14.99
N LEU A 189 14.38 -21.11 13.76
CA LEU A 189 12.98 -21.16 13.32
C LEU A 189 12.46 -22.61 13.27
N ILE A 190 13.22 -23.55 12.74
CA ILE A 190 12.89 -24.99 12.74
C ILE A 190 12.69 -25.50 14.18
N ASN A 191 13.55 -25.08 15.09
CA ASN A 191 13.40 -25.48 16.50
C ASN A 191 12.22 -24.81 17.16
N PHE A 192 11.93 -23.55 16.83
CA PHE A 192 10.78 -22.82 17.35
C PHE A 192 9.46 -23.47 16.92
N CYS A 193 9.32 -23.84 15.63
CA CYS A 193 8.07 -24.44 15.14
C CYS A 193 7.79 -25.86 15.67
N LYS A 194 8.75 -26.54 16.30
CA LYS A 194 8.48 -27.81 17.01
C LYS A 194 7.58 -27.65 18.22
N HIS A 195 7.55 -26.46 18.82
CA HIS A 195 6.91 -26.21 20.11
C HIS A 195 5.91 -25.05 20.10
N LYS A 196 5.96 -24.18 19.10
CA LYS A 196 5.21 -22.94 19.03
C LYS A 196 4.74 -22.65 17.61
N PRO A 197 3.59 -21.98 17.45
CA PRO A 197 3.06 -21.66 16.14
C PRO A 197 3.95 -20.67 15.38
N VAL A 198 4.06 -20.90 14.08
CA VAL A 198 4.67 -19.99 13.13
C VAL A 198 3.63 -19.67 12.06
N HIS A 199 3.37 -18.39 11.84
CA HIS A 199 2.53 -17.89 10.75
C HIS A 199 3.44 -17.34 9.64
N GLY A 200 3.20 -17.73 8.40
CA GLY A 200 3.88 -17.21 7.23
C GLY A 200 2.87 -16.68 6.22
N GLU A 201 3.19 -15.55 5.63
CA GLU A 201 2.42 -14.96 4.53
C GLU A 201 3.19 -15.09 3.23
N CYS A 202 2.45 -15.08 2.10
CA CYS A 202 3.06 -15.07 0.78
C CYS A 202 3.75 -13.73 0.53
N GLY A 203 4.98 -13.82 0.03
CA GLY A 203 5.74 -12.66 -0.41
C GLY A 203 5.21 -12.08 -1.73
#